data_2e5ab10a02f54149e392f4cb861f00ef
#
_entry.id   2e5ab10a02f54149e392f4cb861f00ef
#
_cell.length_a   1.000
_cell.length_b   1.000
_cell.length_c   1.000
_cell.angle_alpha   90.00
_cell.angle_beta   90.00
_cell.angle_gamma   90.00
#
_symmetry.space_group_name_H-M   'P 1'
#
loop_
_entity.id
_entity.type
_entity.pdbx_description
1 polymer ?
#
loop_
_entity_poly.entity_id
_entity_poly.type
_entity_poly.pdbx_seq_one_letter_code
_entity_poly.pdbx_strand_id
1 'polypeptide(L)'
;EEIHRQHGICCYFTNNSSRGVAEYVDKFQKWGIRVSEEEFVTAGTFAISVLKKQYGNQKIFVFGTRAFLWECRRMGLNVTEKEETDIAAVLTTYNRELTYETLTTVCRVLQKNKIPWYATNEDLCCPYEDGIMLPDCGAISYMISLAVDRKPQFLGKPHPEMAEYVLEKYSCIREEALLVGDRCYT
;
A
#
# COMPACT_ATOMS: atom_id res chain seq x y z
N GLU A 1 -17.23 -12.20 -14.78
CA GLU A 1 -17.49 -13.49 -15.47
C GLU A 1 -17.40 -13.34 -17.00
N GLU A 2 -17.98 -12.29 -17.63
CA GLU A 2 -17.93 -12.10 -19.09
C GLU A 2 -16.49 -11.91 -19.59
N ILE A 3 -15.71 -11.07 -18.92
CA ILE A 3 -14.31 -10.84 -19.27
C ILE A 3 -13.51 -12.15 -19.26
N HIS A 4 -13.69 -12.98 -18.22
CA HIS A 4 -13.02 -14.28 -18.12
C HIS A 4 -13.47 -15.27 -19.20
N ARG A 5 -14.76 -15.24 -19.61
CA ARG A 5 -15.25 -16.04 -20.74
C ARG A 5 -14.59 -15.68 -22.07
N GLN A 6 -14.19 -14.43 -22.23
CA GLN A 6 -13.45 -13.91 -23.39
C GLN A 6 -11.93 -14.01 -23.22
N HIS A 7 -11.44 -14.80 -22.25
CA HIS A 7 -10.02 -14.93 -21.90
C HIS A 7 -9.34 -13.62 -21.46
N GLY A 8 -10.13 -12.62 -21.06
CA GLY A 8 -9.60 -11.37 -20.50
C GLY A 8 -9.23 -11.52 -19.03
N ILE A 9 -8.36 -10.63 -18.55
CA ILE A 9 -7.88 -10.57 -17.16
C ILE A 9 -8.59 -9.42 -16.44
N CYS A 10 -9.08 -9.68 -15.23
CA CYS A 10 -9.55 -8.64 -14.33
C CYS A 10 -8.47 -8.36 -13.27
N CYS A 11 -8.13 -7.10 -13.06
CA CYS A 11 -7.28 -6.68 -11.96
C CYS A 11 -8.01 -5.66 -11.07
N TYR A 12 -8.18 -6.01 -9.79
CA TYR A 12 -8.71 -5.09 -8.78
C TYR A 12 -7.58 -4.22 -8.24
N PHE A 13 -7.59 -2.95 -8.64
CA PHE A 13 -6.50 -2.01 -8.50
C PHE A 13 -6.87 -0.90 -7.49
N THR A 14 -6.27 -0.91 -6.28
CA THR A 14 -6.66 -0.01 -5.19
C THR A 14 -5.49 0.61 -4.45
N ASN A 15 -5.66 1.88 -4.00
CA ASN A 15 -4.70 2.55 -3.12
C ASN A 15 -4.79 2.09 -1.65
N ASN A 16 -5.85 1.40 -1.26
CA ASN A 16 -6.01 1.01 0.14
C ASN A 16 -4.93 -0.01 0.56
N SER A 17 -4.16 0.35 1.58
CA SER A 17 -3.06 -0.43 2.15
C SER A 17 -3.31 -0.87 3.60
N SER A 18 -4.55 -0.71 4.11
CA SER A 18 -4.89 -1.08 5.49
C SER A 18 -5.19 -2.56 5.69
N ARG A 19 -5.30 -3.32 4.60
CA ARG A 19 -5.71 -4.73 4.58
C ARG A 19 -4.75 -5.58 3.76
N GLY A 20 -4.66 -6.86 4.11
CA GLY A 20 -4.03 -7.86 3.25
C GLY A 20 -4.95 -8.26 2.08
N VAL A 21 -4.38 -8.85 1.03
CA VAL A 21 -5.15 -9.28 -0.16
C VAL A 21 -6.21 -10.33 0.20
N ALA A 22 -5.93 -11.24 1.13
CA ALA A 22 -6.89 -12.25 1.58
C ALA A 22 -8.21 -11.66 2.08
N GLU A 23 -8.17 -10.51 2.80
CA GLU A 23 -9.38 -9.84 3.28
C GLU A 23 -10.24 -9.29 2.13
N TYR A 24 -9.63 -8.91 1.00
CA TYR A 24 -10.38 -8.51 -0.20
C TYR A 24 -11.04 -9.71 -0.85
N VAL A 25 -10.35 -10.83 -0.97
CA VAL A 25 -10.92 -12.08 -1.49
C VAL A 25 -12.14 -12.48 -0.67
N ASP A 26 -12.03 -12.52 0.66
CA ASP A 26 -13.14 -12.82 1.57
C ASP A 26 -14.33 -11.87 1.40
N LYS A 27 -14.06 -10.56 1.23
CA LYS A 27 -15.09 -9.55 1.01
C LYS A 27 -15.85 -9.79 -0.29
N PHE A 28 -15.15 -10.07 -1.38
CA PHE A 28 -15.76 -10.35 -2.69
C PHE A 28 -16.56 -11.64 -2.68
N GLN A 29 -16.06 -12.68 -2.01
CA GLN A 29 -16.78 -13.95 -1.83
C GLN A 29 -18.11 -13.75 -1.09
N LYS A 30 -18.15 -12.90 -0.04
CA LYS A 30 -19.40 -12.53 0.66
C LYS A 30 -20.41 -11.83 -0.26
N TRP A 31 -19.96 -11.18 -1.32
CA TRP A 31 -20.82 -10.59 -2.36
C TRP A 31 -21.17 -11.56 -3.48
N GLY A 32 -20.77 -12.83 -3.37
CA GLY A 32 -20.99 -13.85 -4.39
C GLY A 32 -20.08 -13.72 -5.63
N ILE A 33 -19.01 -12.90 -5.54
CA ILE A 33 -18.06 -12.70 -6.63
C ILE A 33 -16.83 -13.60 -6.37
N ARG A 34 -16.57 -14.49 -7.33
CA ARG A 34 -15.39 -15.36 -7.29
C ARG A 34 -14.17 -14.60 -7.78
N VAL A 35 -13.15 -14.51 -6.94
CA VAL A 35 -11.86 -13.86 -7.23
C VAL A 35 -10.73 -14.64 -6.58
N SER A 36 -9.54 -14.49 -7.12
CA SER A 36 -8.30 -15.01 -6.54
C SER A 36 -7.39 -13.88 -6.04
N GLU A 37 -6.40 -14.20 -5.23
CA GLU A 37 -5.43 -13.20 -4.75
C GLU A 37 -4.63 -12.58 -5.89
N GLU A 38 -4.36 -13.35 -6.96
CA GLU A 38 -3.60 -12.87 -8.11
C GLU A 38 -4.30 -11.72 -8.85
N GLU A 39 -5.63 -11.63 -8.76
CA GLU A 39 -6.41 -10.55 -9.39
C GLU A 39 -6.33 -9.21 -8.64
N PHE A 40 -5.63 -9.16 -7.51
CA PHE A 40 -5.49 -7.93 -6.73
C PHE A 40 -4.10 -7.31 -6.86
N VAL A 41 -4.09 -5.99 -7.04
CA VAL A 41 -2.92 -5.14 -6.85
C VAL A 41 -3.33 -3.97 -5.96
N THR A 42 -2.79 -3.95 -4.75
CA THR A 42 -3.00 -2.83 -3.80
C THR A 42 -1.75 -1.97 -3.76
N ALA A 43 -1.87 -0.69 -3.36
CA ALA A 43 -0.69 0.14 -3.11
C ALA A 43 0.24 -0.51 -2.07
N GLY A 44 -0.32 -1.31 -1.14
CA GLY A 44 0.46 -2.09 -0.19
C GLY A 44 1.31 -3.16 -0.86
N THR A 45 0.72 -4.04 -1.68
CA THR A 45 1.47 -5.12 -2.37
C THR A 45 2.48 -4.56 -3.36
N PHE A 46 2.14 -3.46 -4.04
CA PHE A 46 3.07 -2.76 -4.90
C PHE A 46 4.27 -2.20 -4.12
N ALA A 47 4.01 -1.50 -2.99
CA ALA A 47 5.08 -0.98 -2.14
C ALA A 47 6.01 -2.07 -1.62
N ILE A 48 5.46 -3.23 -1.20
CA ILE A 48 6.25 -4.39 -0.80
C ILE A 48 7.16 -4.86 -1.94
N SER A 49 6.64 -4.96 -3.16
CA SER A 49 7.41 -5.39 -4.34
C SER A 49 8.55 -4.41 -4.66
N VAL A 50 8.28 -3.11 -4.62
CA VAL A 50 9.28 -2.05 -4.83
C VAL A 50 10.40 -2.14 -3.78
N LEU A 51 10.02 -2.20 -2.50
CA LEU A 51 11.00 -2.24 -1.41
C LEU A 51 11.82 -3.53 -1.41
N LYS A 52 11.19 -4.66 -1.72
CA LYS A 52 11.89 -5.94 -1.84
C LYS A 52 12.90 -5.93 -2.99
N LYS A 53 12.54 -5.36 -4.14
CA LYS A 53 13.44 -5.21 -5.30
C LYS A 53 14.63 -4.30 -4.96
N GLN A 54 14.38 -3.21 -4.22
CA GLN A 54 15.39 -2.20 -3.92
C GLN A 54 16.30 -2.55 -2.74
N TYR A 55 15.76 -3.18 -1.70
CA TYR A 55 16.46 -3.42 -0.42
C TYR A 55 16.78 -4.89 -0.14
N GLY A 56 16.23 -5.82 -0.93
CA GLY A 56 16.45 -7.25 -0.72
C GLY A 56 16.00 -7.70 0.68
N ASN A 57 16.95 -8.26 1.45
CA ASN A 57 16.70 -8.73 2.81
C ASN A 57 16.96 -7.68 3.90
N GLN A 58 17.28 -6.44 3.53
CA GLN A 58 17.48 -5.38 4.51
C GLN A 58 16.19 -5.08 5.29
N LYS A 59 16.34 -4.62 6.51
CA LYS A 59 15.22 -4.39 7.43
C LYS A 59 14.49 -3.11 7.08
N ILE A 60 13.16 -3.19 6.93
CA ILE A 60 12.27 -2.06 6.67
C ILE A 60 11.42 -1.79 7.91
N PHE A 61 11.43 -0.56 8.40
CA PHE A 61 10.47 -0.14 9.42
C PHE A 61 9.12 0.09 8.75
N VAL A 62 8.07 -0.57 9.24
CA VAL A 62 6.73 -0.45 8.68
C VAL A 62 5.78 0.13 9.72
N PHE A 63 5.20 1.29 9.40
CA PHE A 63 4.11 1.90 10.14
C PHE A 63 2.78 1.56 9.48
N GLY A 64 2.20 0.42 9.86
CA GLY A 64 1.01 -0.14 9.22
C GLY A 64 0.14 -0.94 10.18
N THR A 65 -0.99 -1.45 9.70
CA THR A 65 -1.85 -2.35 10.46
C THR A 65 -1.20 -3.73 10.64
N ARG A 66 -1.66 -4.50 11.62
CA ARG A 66 -1.23 -5.89 11.83
C ARG A 66 -1.46 -6.75 10.59
N ALA A 67 -2.60 -6.56 9.91
CA ALA A 67 -2.91 -7.26 8.68
C ALA A 67 -1.88 -6.96 7.57
N PHE A 68 -1.50 -5.69 7.41
CA PHE A 68 -0.49 -5.30 6.44
C PHE A 68 0.91 -5.82 6.81
N LEU A 69 1.29 -5.79 8.08
CA LEU A 69 2.56 -6.36 8.55
C LEU A 69 2.64 -7.87 8.30
N TRP A 70 1.54 -8.58 8.48
CA TRP A 70 1.46 -9.99 8.13
C TRP A 70 1.65 -10.20 6.63
N GLU A 71 1.01 -9.37 5.78
CA GLU A 71 1.19 -9.40 4.33
C GLU A 71 2.64 -9.14 3.91
N CYS A 72 3.31 -8.16 4.53
CA CYS A 72 4.74 -7.90 4.31
C CYS A 72 5.59 -9.15 4.55
N ARG A 73 5.38 -9.82 5.68
CA ARG A 73 6.12 -11.04 6.04
C ARG A 73 5.80 -12.20 5.09
N ARG A 74 4.52 -12.38 4.73
CA ARG A 74 4.07 -13.40 3.77
C ARG A 74 4.75 -13.23 2.40
N MET A 75 4.89 -11.99 1.95
CA MET A 75 5.58 -11.66 0.70
C MET A 75 7.12 -11.65 0.83
N GLY A 76 7.64 -11.95 2.02
CA GLY A 76 9.08 -12.09 2.27
C GLY A 76 9.82 -10.75 2.40
N LEU A 77 9.15 -9.66 2.81
CA LEU A 77 9.81 -8.43 3.20
C LEU A 77 10.25 -8.54 4.67
N ASN A 78 11.51 -8.21 4.95
CA ASN A 78 12.04 -8.19 6.32
C ASN A 78 11.60 -6.90 7.02
N VAL A 79 10.66 -7.02 7.96
CA VAL A 79 10.00 -5.87 8.58
C VAL A 79 10.17 -5.81 10.09
N THR A 80 10.28 -4.60 10.60
CA THR A 80 10.23 -4.27 12.03
C THR A 80 9.24 -3.13 12.31
N GLU A 81 8.71 -3.09 13.53
CA GLU A 81 7.93 -2.00 14.10
C GLU A 81 8.69 -1.30 15.24
N LYS A 82 9.91 -1.74 15.51
CA LYS A 82 10.73 -1.26 16.61
C LYS A 82 11.82 -0.31 16.11
N GLU A 83 12.21 0.61 16.97
CA GLU A 83 13.38 1.45 16.73
C GLU A 83 14.66 0.59 16.86
N GLU A 84 15.33 0.37 15.74
CA GLU A 84 16.55 -0.43 15.62
C GLU A 84 17.60 0.34 14.80
N THR A 85 18.86 -0.09 14.85
CA THR A 85 19.99 0.65 14.23
C THR A 85 20.21 0.29 12.76
N ASP A 86 19.71 -0.86 12.29
CA ASP A 86 19.94 -1.45 10.97
C ASP A 86 18.74 -1.30 10.02
N ILE A 87 17.89 -0.29 10.25
CA ILE A 87 16.75 -0.01 9.38
C ILE A 87 17.25 0.67 8.11
N ALA A 88 16.91 0.10 6.95
CA ALA A 88 17.31 0.61 5.64
C ALA A 88 16.34 1.64 5.06
N ALA A 89 15.05 1.53 5.38
CA ALA A 89 14.00 2.46 4.93
C ALA A 89 12.78 2.41 5.86
N VAL A 90 11.93 3.43 5.75
CA VAL A 90 10.63 3.51 6.43
C VAL A 90 9.52 3.41 5.40
N LEU A 91 8.48 2.64 5.69
CA LEU A 91 7.22 2.60 4.94
C LEU A 91 6.05 3.00 5.86
N THR A 92 5.34 4.06 5.51
CA THR A 92 4.06 4.44 6.12
C THR A 92 2.89 4.03 5.24
N THR A 93 1.79 3.63 5.87
CA THR A 93 0.62 3.10 5.18
C THR A 93 -0.67 3.71 5.74
N TYR A 94 -1.82 3.35 5.19
CA TYR A 94 -3.10 3.62 5.82
C TYR A 94 -3.23 2.77 7.10
N ASN A 95 -2.70 3.30 8.21
CA ASN A 95 -2.69 2.61 9.50
C ASN A 95 -3.90 3.02 10.35
N ARG A 96 -4.96 2.19 10.35
CA ARG A 96 -6.16 2.39 11.17
C ARG A 96 -5.98 1.95 12.63
N GLU A 97 -4.86 1.34 12.95
CA GLU A 97 -4.52 0.85 14.29
C GLU A 97 -3.47 1.73 14.98
N LEU A 98 -3.18 2.92 14.40
CA LEU A 98 -2.19 3.83 14.94
C LEU A 98 -2.54 4.25 16.37
N THR A 99 -1.51 4.33 17.19
CA THR A 99 -1.57 4.94 18.53
C THR A 99 -0.55 6.06 18.61
N TYR A 100 -0.66 6.94 19.62
CA TYR A 100 0.34 7.97 19.82
C TYR A 100 1.74 7.40 20.07
N GLU A 101 1.83 6.21 20.70
CA GLU A 101 3.08 5.50 20.92
C GLU A 101 3.72 5.05 19.60
N THR A 102 2.95 4.41 18.73
CA THR A 102 3.45 3.95 17.41
C THR A 102 3.81 5.15 16.51
N LEU A 103 3.04 6.25 16.59
CA LEU A 103 3.34 7.51 15.93
C LEU A 103 4.67 8.11 16.43
N THR A 104 4.89 8.12 17.76
CA THR A 104 6.14 8.57 18.35
C THR A 104 7.32 7.75 17.85
N THR A 105 7.14 6.43 17.73
CA THR A 105 8.20 5.52 17.29
C THR A 105 8.62 5.81 15.85
N VAL A 106 7.69 5.97 14.91
CA VAL A 106 8.02 6.29 13.51
C VAL A 106 8.69 7.65 13.39
N CYS A 107 8.25 8.66 14.14
CA CYS A 107 8.89 9.98 14.18
C CYS A 107 10.35 9.90 14.69
N ARG A 108 10.61 9.12 15.73
CA ARG A 108 11.97 8.91 16.25
C ARG A 108 12.86 8.21 15.21
N VAL A 109 12.36 7.16 14.56
CA VAL A 109 13.12 6.44 13.52
C VAL A 109 13.51 7.40 12.40
N LEU A 110 12.59 8.24 11.92
CA LEU A 110 12.82 9.19 10.84
C LEU A 110 13.76 10.34 11.23
N GLN A 111 13.70 10.82 12.48
CA GLN A 111 14.56 11.91 12.97
C GLN A 111 15.99 11.45 13.25
N LYS A 112 16.16 10.25 13.82
CA LYS A 112 17.48 9.70 14.16
C LYS A 112 18.25 9.23 12.93
N ASN A 113 17.54 8.81 11.88
CA ASN A 113 18.13 8.19 10.72
C ASN A 113 17.77 8.96 9.43
N LYS A 114 18.78 9.33 8.64
CA LYS A 114 18.57 9.94 7.31
C LYS A 114 18.29 8.89 6.23
N ILE A 115 17.47 7.89 6.55
CA ILE A 115 17.09 6.81 5.64
C ILE A 115 15.91 7.22 4.77
N PRO A 116 15.72 6.59 3.58
CA PRO A 116 14.56 6.82 2.73
C PRO A 116 13.23 6.56 3.45
N TRP A 117 12.25 7.39 3.15
CA TRP A 117 10.89 7.28 3.67
C TRP A 117 9.91 7.18 2.51
N TYR A 118 9.13 6.10 2.48
CA TYR A 118 8.10 5.81 1.51
C TYR A 118 6.73 5.84 2.17
N ALA A 119 5.69 6.13 1.38
CA ALA A 119 4.30 6.00 1.77
C ALA A 119 3.51 5.30 0.66
N THR A 120 2.53 4.48 1.02
CA THR A 120 1.80 3.66 0.05
C THR A 120 0.96 4.48 -0.91
N ASN A 121 0.37 5.60 -0.49
CA ASN A 121 -0.46 6.47 -1.32
C ASN A 121 -0.60 7.86 -0.71
N GLU A 122 -0.94 8.85 -1.55
CA GLU A 122 -1.08 10.26 -1.13
C GLU A 122 -2.51 10.67 -0.79
N ASP A 123 -3.49 9.76 -0.87
CA ASP A 123 -4.89 10.07 -0.53
C ASP A 123 -5.00 10.62 0.89
N LEU A 124 -5.58 11.81 1.02
CA LEU A 124 -5.78 12.46 2.33
C LEU A 124 -6.93 11.82 3.11
N CYS A 125 -7.92 11.30 2.41
CA CYS A 125 -9.07 10.64 3.02
C CYS A 125 -9.61 9.52 2.16
N CYS A 126 -10.27 8.55 2.80
CA CYS A 126 -11.00 7.50 2.14
C CYS A 126 -12.45 7.48 2.61
N PRO A 127 -13.40 7.12 1.72
CA PRO A 127 -14.80 6.94 2.10
C PRO A 127 -14.97 5.69 2.97
N TYR A 128 -15.83 5.83 3.96
CA TYR A 128 -16.27 4.79 4.86
C TYR A 128 -17.80 4.67 4.82
N GLU A 129 -18.36 3.79 5.63
CA GLU A 129 -19.81 3.58 5.71
C GLU A 129 -20.54 4.91 6.04
N ASP A 130 -21.78 5.05 5.62
CA ASP A 130 -22.64 6.22 5.86
C ASP A 130 -22.08 7.57 5.34
N GLY A 131 -21.19 7.52 4.35
CA GLY A 131 -20.60 8.74 3.76
C GLY A 131 -19.55 9.43 4.63
N ILE A 132 -19.10 8.77 5.70
CA ILE A 132 -18.04 9.29 6.56
C ILE A 132 -16.70 9.22 5.81
N MET A 133 -15.91 10.30 5.92
CA MET A 133 -14.54 10.32 5.39
C MET A 133 -13.54 10.10 6.52
N LEU A 134 -12.64 9.13 6.35
CA LEU A 134 -11.58 8.84 7.32
C LEU A 134 -10.22 9.31 6.79
N PRO A 135 -9.29 9.78 7.68
CA PRO A 135 -7.92 10.08 7.29
C PRO A 135 -7.24 8.86 6.67
N ASP A 136 -6.66 9.00 5.48
CA ASP A 136 -5.92 7.96 4.77
C ASP A 136 -4.39 8.15 4.93
N CYS A 137 -3.60 7.38 4.20
CA CYS A 137 -2.14 7.36 4.28
C CYS A 137 -1.51 8.74 4.05
N GLY A 138 -2.02 9.53 3.12
CA GLY A 138 -1.55 10.89 2.86
C GLY A 138 -1.71 11.81 4.07
N ALA A 139 -2.87 11.79 4.74
CA ALA A 139 -3.10 12.59 5.94
C ALA A 139 -2.20 12.14 7.11
N ILE A 140 -2.03 10.83 7.30
CA ILE A 140 -1.14 10.26 8.31
C ILE A 140 0.32 10.68 8.03
N SER A 141 0.75 10.54 6.79
CA SER A 141 2.09 10.94 6.35
C SER A 141 2.31 12.44 6.48
N TYR A 142 1.29 13.26 6.21
CA TYR A 142 1.36 14.70 6.40
C TYR A 142 1.56 15.07 7.88
N MET A 143 0.81 14.45 8.78
CA MET A 143 0.98 14.64 10.23
C MET A 143 2.40 14.29 10.70
N ILE A 144 2.96 13.18 10.21
CA ILE A 144 4.34 12.78 10.51
C ILE A 144 5.32 13.81 9.91
N SER A 145 5.09 14.27 8.67
CA SER A 145 5.99 15.19 7.96
C SER A 145 6.19 16.52 8.70
N LEU A 146 5.14 17.02 9.35
CA LEU A 146 5.21 18.23 10.18
C LEU A 146 6.13 18.05 11.40
N ALA A 147 6.16 16.85 11.98
CA ALA A 147 6.99 16.56 13.14
C ALA A 147 8.46 16.32 12.78
N VAL A 148 8.74 15.74 11.59
CA VAL A 148 10.09 15.31 11.21
C VAL A 148 10.76 16.23 10.18
N ASP A 149 10.05 17.26 9.68
CA ASP A 149 10.48 18.21 8.63
C ASP A 149 10.99 17.49 7.36
N ARG A 150 10.28 16.44 6.95
CA ARG A 150 10.60 15.62 5.78
C ARG A 150 9.31 15.14 5.15
N LYS A 151 9.36 14.81 3.84
CA LYS A 151 8.23 14.21 3.10
C LYS A 151 8.58 12.79 2.64
N PRO A 152 7.61 11.86 2.59
CA PRO A 152 7.81 10.57 1.97
C PRO A 152 7.83 10.67 0.44
N GLN A 153 8.37 9.62 -0.19
CA GLN A 153 8.07 9.31 -1.58
C GLN A 153 6.79 8.46 -1.61
N PHE A 154 5.75 8.96 -2.27
CA PHE A 154 4.52 8.21 -2.47
C PHE A 154 4.66 7.23 -3.64
N LEU A 155 4.06 6.05 -3.51
CA LEU A 155 4.19 4.95 -4.47
C LEU A 155 2.89 4.62 -5.22
N GLY A 156 1.74 4.85 -4.59
CA GLY A 156 0.42 4.51 -5.15
C GLY A 156 -0.06 5.45 -6.24
N LYS A 157 -1.26 5.21 -6.74
CA LYS A 157 -1.93 6.13 -7.68
C LYS A 157 -1.97 7.55 -7.10
N PRO A 158 -1.83 8.61 -7.92
CA PRO A 158 -1.82 8.66 -9.38
C PRO A 158 -0.45 8.40 -10.04
N HIS A 159 0.57 8.00 -9.28
CA HIS A 159 1.89 7.72 -9.83
C HIS A 159 1.83 6.55 -10.84
N PRO A 160 2.41 6.70 -12.05
CA PRO A 160 2.26 5.74 -13.14
C PRO A 160 2.92 4.38 -12.86
N GLU A 161 3.92 4.33 -11.99
CA GLU A 161 4.71 3.13 -11.71
C GLU A 161 3.85 1.97 -11.19
N MET A 162 2.77 2.28 -10.44
CA MET A 162 1.86 1.25 -9.98
C MET A 162 1.03 0.66 -11.13
N ALA A 163 0.65 1.47 -12.13
CA ALA A 163 -0.04 1.00 -13.32
C ALA A 163 0.92 0.19 -14.22
N GLU A 164 2.16 0.65 -14.37
CA GLU A 164 3.20 -0.07 -15.11
C GLU A 164 3.47 -1.45 -14.48
N TYR A 165 3.52 -1.51 -13.15
CA TYR A 165 3.64 -2.79 -12.44
C TYR A 165 2.48 -3.75 -12.74
N VAL A 166 1.24 -3.27 -12.88
CA VAL A 166 0.09 -4.10 -13.29
C VAL A 166 0.28 -4.63 -14.70
N LEU A 167 0.69 -3.80 -15.65
CA LEU A 167 0.95 -4.23 -17.02
C LEU A 167 2.07 -5.30 -17.07
N GLU A 168 3.16 -5.08 -16.34
CA GLU A 168 4.26 -6.06 -16.24
C GLU A 168 3.78 -7.37 -15.62
N LYS A 169 3.04 -7.31 -14.50
CA LYS A 169 2.50 -8.48 -13.79
C LYS A 169 1.68 -9.40 -14.70
N TYR A 170 0.87 -8.81 -15.57
CA TYR A 170 -0.02 -9.57 -16.46
C TYR A 170 0.52 -9.71 -17.90
N SER A 171 1.75 -9.25 -18.14
CA SER A 171 2.40 -9.30 -19.47
C SER A 171 1.56 -8.69 -20.59
N CYS A 172 0.87 -7.56 -20.31
CA CYS A 172 0.06 -6.82 -21.28
C CYS A 172 0.65 -5.44 -21.58
N ILE A 173 0.32 -4.89 -22.74
CA ILE A 173 0.68 -3.54 -23.16
C ILE A 173 -0.45 -2.55 -22.87
N ARG A 174 -0.16 -1.26 -22.91
CA ARG A 174 -1.14 -0.21 -22.58
C ARG A 174 -2.37 -0.23 -23.46
N GLU A 175 -2.20 -0.55 -24.74
CA GLU A 175 -3.25 -0.61 -25.75
C GLU A 175 -4.24 -1.77 -25.53
N GLU A 176 -3.87 -2.77 -24.74
CA GLU A 176 -4.71 -3.91 -24.36
C GLU A 176 -5.39 -3.71 -23.00
N ALA A 177 -5.08 -2.62 -22.28
CA ALA A 177 -5.56 -2.39 -20.93
C ALA A 177 -6.64 -1.30 -20.89
N LEU A 178 -7.73 -1.57 -20.19
CA LEU A 178 -8.76 -0.58 -19.85
C LEU A 178 -8.78 -0.37 -18.33
N LEU A 179 -8.50 0.85 -17.90
CA LEU A 179 -8.67 1.26 -16.50
C LEU A 179 -10.06 1.87 -16.30
N VAL A 180 -10.81 1.32 -15.35
CA VAL A 180 -12.13 1.84 -14.92
C VAL A 180 -12.02 2.30 -13.48
N GLY A 181 -12.38 3.55 -13.21
CA GLY A 181 -12.33 4.15 -11.87
C GLY A 181 -13.44 5.18 -11.65
N ASP A 182 -13.69 5.49 -10.39
CA ASP A 182 -14.70 6.45 -9.93
C ASP A 182 -14.11 7.82 -9.57
N ARG A 183 -12.79 7.95 -9.58
CA ARG A 183 -12.06 9.16 -9.19
C ARG A 183 -11.12 9.62 -10.27
N CYS A 184 -11.32 10.86 -10.75
CA CYS A 184 -10.48 11.44 -11.79
C CYS A 184 -9.07 11.85 -11.32
N TYR A 185 -8.80 11.83 -10.02
CA TYR A 185 -7.54 12.27 -9.42
C TYR A 185 -6.65 11.13 -8.86
N THR A 186 -7.09 9.89 -9.04
CA THR A 186 -6.33 8.71 -8.61
C THR A 186 -6.11 7.73 -9.75
#